data_27092cd5a6d14d123cc628caabc72c99
#
_entry.id   27092cd5a6d14d123cc628caabc72c99
#
_cell.length_a   1.000
_cell.length_b   1.000
_cell.length_c   1.000
_cell.angle_alpha   90.00
_cell.angle_beta   90.00
_cell.angle_gamma   90.00
#
_symmetry.space_group_name_H-M   'P 1'
#
loop_
_entity.id
_entity.type
_entity.pdbx_description
1 polymer ?
#
loop_
_entity_poly.entity_id
_entity_poly.type
_entity_poly.pdbx_seq_one_letter_code
_entity_poly.pdbx_strand_id
1 'polypeptide(L)'
;GKGPYAAAMDGTQEIGLAVLATTLSIVAVFLPIGFMGGIIGKFFHEFGITIVAAVLISMFVSFTLDPMLSSVWHDPSIHAHGQKVAPVTFYDKTIGRVTGWFDHATDALAAFYQRLLRWSLVHKLKTLALALGIFVLSVFLVPMLGTEFAPKADFSETMVNFYVPVGASIEATEMKTRQVEAVIREMPEVRYTLSTINTGTTQGKIYASIYVRLLDRKDRQRGVDEMSAALREQLRAIPGITVTHVGLLDPVGGQKQIEFSLQGPDQQELARLTREISAKIRDIPGLVDLDSSVKPDKPVIALDVRRDAASDLGLSVMSMAQSLRTLIAGQTVGNWSAPDNQTYDVNVRLAPDARNALQ
;
A
#
# COMPACT_ATOMS: atom_id res chain seq x y z
N GLY A 1 -36.28 43.55 17.37
CA GLY A 1 -35.25 42.59 17.62
C GLY A 1 -35.48 41.78 18.85
N LYS A 2 -35.20 40.46 18.79
CA LYS A 2 -35.24 39.56 19.96
C LYS A 2 -33.96 39.75 20.77
N GLY A 3 -34.04 39.57 22.11
CA GLY A 3 -32.81 39.54 22.92
C GLY A 3 -31.89 38.39 22.53
N PRO A 4 -30.56 38.46 22.84
CA PRO A 4 -29.59 37.48 22.37
C PRO A 4 -29.96 36.04 22.75
N TYR A 5 -30.45 35.81 23.95
CA TYR A 5 -30.90 34.52 24.42
C TYR A 5 -32.08 33.95 23.60
N ALA A 6 -33.11 34.76 23.39
CA ALA A 6 -34.27 34.35 22.60
C ALA A 6 -33.94 34.15 21.12
N ALA A 7 -33.02 34.93 20.56
CA ALA A 7 -32.56 34.79 19.20
C ALA A 7 -31.73 33.48 19.01
N ALA A 8 -30.87 33.15 19.99
CA ALA A 8 -30.09 31.89 19.95
C ALA A 8 -30.99 30.66 20.06
N MET A 9 -32.03 30.70 20.92
CA MET A 9 -32.99 29.58 21.07
C MET A 9 -33.81 29.38 19.79
N ASP A 10 -34.40 30.45 19.26
CA ASP A 10 -35.21 30.37 18.03
C ASP A 10 -34.39 29.93 16.83
N GLY A 11 -33.19 30.50 16.67
CA GLY A 11 -32.26 30.10 15.58
C GLY A 11 -31.86 28.65 15.64
N THR A 12 -31.54 28.13 16.84
CA THR A 12 -31.22 26.71 17.02
C THR A 12 -32.39 25.80 16.70
N GLN A 13 -33.61 26.19 17.09
CA GLN A 13 -34.80 25.40 16.75
C GLN A 13 -35.09 25.39 15.25
N GLU A 14 -34.90 26.49 14.58
CA GLU A 14 -35.16 26.62 13.13
C GLU A 14 -34.18 25.73 12.30
N ILE A 15 -32.89 25.69 12.66
CA ILE A 15 -31.90 24.90 11.93
C ILE A 15 -31.75 23.46 12.45
N GLY A 16 -32.28 23.14 13.64
CA GLY A 16 -32.01 21.90 14.36
C GLY A 16 -32.30 20.62 13.56
N LEU A 17 -33.46 20.58 12.90
CA LEU A 17 -33.81 19.42 12.07
C LEU A 17 -32.89 19.25 10.86
N ALA A 18 -32.47 20.36 10.24
CA ALA A 18 -31.56 20.32 9.10
C ALA A 18 -30.15 19.83 9.50
N VAL A 19 -29.63 20.31 10.64
CA VAL A 19 -28.34 19.86 11.19
C VAL A 19 -28.38 18.38 11.57
N LEU A 20 -29.46 17.94 12.25
CA LEU A 20 -29.66 16.53 12.57
C LEU A 20 -29.69 15.66 11.32
N ALA A 21 -30.48 16.03 10.32
CA ALA A 21 -30.62 15.26 9.08
C ALA A 21 -29.30 15.16 8.31
N THR A 22 -28.54 16.26 8.20
CA THR A 22 -27.23 16.23 7.51
C THR A 22 -26.20 15.40 8.27
N THR A 23 -26.13 15.52 9.60
CA THR A 23 -25.23 14.71 10.43
C THR A 23 -25.56 13.22 10.34
N LEU A 24 -26.83 12.84 10.46
CA LEU A 24 -27.26 11.45 10.31
C LEU A 24 -27.00 10.90 8.91
N SER A 25 -27.11 11.73 7.88
CA SER A 25 -26.75 11.34 6.51
C SER A 25 -25.26 11.00 6.37
N ILE A 26 -24.38 11.79 6.99
CA ILE A 26 -22.93 11.50 7.01
C ILE A 26 -22.68 10.21 7.80
N VAL A 27 -23.29 10.03 8.98
CA VAL A 27 -23.18 8.81 9.78
C VAL A 27 -23.65 7.59 8.98
N ALA A 28 -24.77 7.69 8.27
CA ALA A 28 -25.33 6.60 7.47
C ALA A 28 -24.39 6.16 6.33
N VAL A 29 -23.55 7.05 5.82
CA VAL A 29 -22.55 6.73 4.78
C VAL A 29 -21.28 6.14 5.41
N PHE A 30 -20.73 6.75 6.45
CA PHE A 30 -19.42 6.36 6.98
C PHE A 30 -19.47 5.21 7.98
N LEU A 31 -20.58 5.01 8.68
CA LEU A 31 -20.70 3.91 9.63
C LEU A 31 -20.57 2.53 8.97
N PRO A 32 -21.24 2.23 7.84
CA PRO A 32 -21.03 0.97 7.14
C PRO A 32 -19.60 0.75 6.65
N ILE A 33 -18.89 1.83 6.24
CA ILE A 33 -17.50 1.76 5.83
C ILE A 33 -16.60 1.29 6.97
N GLY A 34 -16.89 1.73 8.22
CA GLY A 34 -16.20 1.28 9.42
C GLY A 34 -16.39 -0.22 9.72
N PHE A 35 -17.37 -0.89 9.14
CA PHE A 35 -17.65 -2.33 9.34
C PHE A 35 -17.27 -3.20 8.14
N MET A 36 -16.56 -2.65 7.14
CA MET A 36 -16.08 -3.43 6.00
C MET A 36 -15.07 -4.48 6.43
N GLY A 37 -15.15 -5.67 5.83
CA GLY A 37 -14.19 -6.76 6.04
C GLY A 37 -12.96 -6.68 5.12
N GLY A 38 -11.97 -7.55 5.39
CA GLY A 38 -10.77 -7.69 4.57
C GLY A 38 -9.70 -6.62 4.80
N ILE A 39 -8.72 -6.57 3.92
CA ILE A 39 -7.59 -5.61 4.01
C ILE A 39 -8.08 -4.18 3.88
N ILE A 40 -8.99 -3.94 2.94
CA ILE A 40 -9.63 -2.62 2.72
C ILE A 40 -10.35 -2.17 3.98
N GLY A 41 -11.10 -3.07 4.61
CA GLY A 41 -11.80 -2.79 5.86
C GLY A 41 -10.86 -2.37 7.00
N LYS A 42 -9.68 -2.98 7.12
CA LYS A 42 -8.69 -2.58 8.13
C LYS A 42 -8.20 -1.14 7.97
N PHE A 43 -8.03 -0.67 6.73
CA PHE A 43 -7.67 0.72 6.47
C PHE A 43 -8.82 1.69 6.75
N PHE A 44 -10.03 1.34 6.33
CA PHE A 44 -11.16 2.25 6.42
C PHE A 44 -11.92 2.19 7.76
N HIS A 45 -11.67 1.18 8.59
CA HIS A 45 -12.29 1.07 9.92
C HIS A 45 -12.00 2.30 10.79
N GLU A 46 -10.71 2.60 11.01
CA GLU A 46 -10.28 3.74 11.82
C GLU A 46 -10.81 5.07 11.25
N PHE A 47 -10.75 5.21 9.93
CA PHE A 47 -11.24 6.39 9.24
C PHE A 47 -12.76 6.56 9.41
N GLY A 48 -13.55 5.52 9.13
CA GLY A 48 -15.01 5.55 9.21
C GLY A 48 -15.51 5.85 10.62
N ILE A 49 -14.99 5.15 11.63
CA ILE A 49 -15.35 5.36 13.04
C ILE A 49 -14.94 6.75 13.52
N THR A 50 -13.76 7.22 13.14
CA THR A 50 -13.28 8.56 13.51
C THR A 50 -14.19 9.66 12.96
N ILE A 51 -14.60 9.57 11.70
CA ILE A 51 -15.53 10.55 11.10
C ILE A 51 -16.87 10.51 11.82
N VAL A 52 -17.44 9.33 12.06
CA VAL A 52 -18.72 9.19 12.77
C VAL A 52 -18.63 9.82 14.16
N ALA A 53 -17.59 9.52 14.93
CA ALA A 53 -17.38 10.12 16.24
C ALA A 53 -17.25 11.65 16.16
N ALA A 54 -16.44 12.15 15.23
CA ALA A 54 -16.22 13.59 15.05
C ALA A 54 -17.50 14.35 14.70
N VAL A 55 -18.32 13.83 13.77
CA VAL A 55 -19.58 14.51 13.38
C VAL A 55 -20.64 14.44 14.46
N LEU A 56 -20.71 13.35 15.26
CA LEU A 56 -21.60 13.27 16.41
C LEU A 56 -21.21 14.25 17.51
N ILE A 57 -19.91 14.35 17.81
CA ILE A 57 -19.39 15.36 18.76
C ILE A 57 -19.68 16.76 18.25
N SER A 58 -19.43 17.02 16.94
CA SER A 58 -19.72 18.30 16.31
C SER A 58 -21.20 18.68 16.42
N MET A 59 -22.10 17.71 16.19
CA MET A 59 -23.54 17.92 16.38
C MET A 59 -23.87 18.30 17.83
N PHE A 60 -23.28 17.61 18.80
CA PHE A 60 -23.47 17.92 20.21
C PHE A 60 -23.00 19.36 20.54
N VAL A 61 -21.85 19.76 20.04
CA VAL A 61 -21.30 21.12 20.20
C VAL A 61 -22.22 22.16 19.56
N SER A 62 -22.72 21.91 18.35
CA SER A 62 -23.63 22.82 17.63
C SER A 62 -24.97 23.02 18.35
N PHE A 63 -25.44 22.04 19.11
CA PHE A 63 -26.69 22.19 19.88
C PHE A 63 -26.49 22.67 21.32
N THR A 64 -25.25 22.76 21.80
CA THR A 64 -24.96 23.15 23.19
C THR A 64 -24.09 24.39 23.27
N LEU A 65 -22.88 24.31 22.77
CA LEU A 65 -21.86 25.36 22.93
C LEU A 65 -22.17 26.58 22.05
N ASP A 66 -22.52 26.36 20.78
CA ASP A 66 -22.80 27.47 19.85
C ASP A 66 -23.97 28.34 20.30
N PRO A 67 -25.15 27.81 20.67
CA PRO A 67 -26.27 28.60 21.19
C PRO A 67 -25.90 29.31 22.50
N MET A 68 -25.15 28.65 23.38
CA MET A 68 -24.72 29.24 24.64
C MET A 68 -23.79 30.42 24.39
N LEU A 69 -22.78 30.26 23.56
CA LEU A 69 -21.85 31.36 23.20
C LEU A 69 -22.58 32.51 22.51
N SER A 70 -23.47 32.20 21.58
CA SER A 70 -24.27 33.21 20.87
C SER A 70 -25.22 33.99 21.80
N SER A 71 -25.67 33.36 22.88
CA SER A 71 -26.53 34.05 23.86
C SER A 71 -25.80 35.01 24.79
N VAL A 72 -24.48 34.74 25.04
CA VAL A 72 -23.63 35.52 25.95
C VAL A 72 -22.77 36.52 25.19
N TRP A 73 -22.26 36.14 24.06
CA TRP A 73 -21.34 36.90 23.24
C TRP A 73 -22.13 37.76 22.23
N HIS A 74 -22.53 38.95 22.62
CA HIS A 74 -23.24 39.82 21.68
C HIS A 74 -22.26 40.77 21.01
N ASP A 75 -22.53 41.08 19.73
CA ASP A 75 -21.76 42.05 18.97
C ASP A 75 -22.16 43.48 19.40
N PRO A 76 -21.25 44.25 20.01
CA PRO A 76 -21.54 45.64 20.42
C PRO A 76 -21.83 46.58 19.26
N SER A 77 -21.52 46.20 18.03
CA SER A 77 -21.80 47.01 16.81
C SER A 77 -23.24 46.87 16.33
N ILE A 78 -24.02 45.92 16.82
CA ILE A 78 -25.43 45.72 16.46
C ILE A 78 -26.33 46.34 17.52
N HIS A 79 -26.73 47.57 17.31
CA HIS A 79 -27.74 48.17 18.16
C HIS A 79 -29.15 47.70 17.76
N ALA A 80 -30.05 47.65 18.75
CA ALA A 80 -31.41 47.12 18.65
C ALA A 80 -32.31 47.73 17.54
N HIS A 81 -31.82 48.69 16.79
CA HIS A 81 -32.54 49.39 15.73
C HIS A 81 -31.81 49.41 14.38
N GLY A 82 -30.78 48.59 14.18
CA GLY A 82 -30.10 48.48 12.89
C GLY A 82 -29.29 49.73 12.45
N GLN A 83 -29.03 50.68 13.33
CA GLN A 83 -28.16 51.81 13.06
C GLN A 83 -26.71 51.40 13.25
N LYS A 84 -25.94 51.38 12.14
CA LYS A 84 -24.48 51.21 12.18
C LYS A 84 -23.87 52.41 12.89
N VAL A 85 -23.26 52.24 14.04
CA VAL A 85 -22.47 53.29 14.70
C VAL A 85 -21.17 53.45 13.96
N ALA A 86 -20.72 54.71 13.78
CA ALA A 86 -19.45 55.02 13.15
C ALA A 86 -18.28 54.37 13.91
N PRO A 87 -17.30 53.81 13.24
CA PRO A 87 -16.18 53.11 13.86
C PRO A 87 -15.36 54.04 14.73
N VAL A 88 -15.32 53.78 16.03
CA VAL A 88 -14.67 54.63 17.04
C VAL A 88 -13.27 54.11 17.42
N THR A 89 -12.99 52.82 17.18
CA THR A 89 -11.76 52.18 17.64
C THR A 89 -10.83 51.83 16.47
N PHE A 90 -9.51 51.79 16.71
CA PHE A 90 -8.51 51.36 15.72
C PHE A 90 -8.80 49.97 15.16
N TYR A 91 -9.37 49.09 15.98
CA TYR A 91 -9.88 47.77 15.61
C TYR A 91 -10.96 47.87 14.51
N ASP A 92 -11.93 48.77 14.66
CA ASP A 92 -13.00 48.97 13.68
C ASP A 92 -12.48 49.49 12.34
N LYS A 93 -11.39 50.27 12.34
CA LYS A 93 -10.80 50.81 11.11
C LYS A 93 -10.02 49.80 10.29
N THR A 94 -9.43 48.79 10.92
CA THR A 94 -8.62 47.75 10.25
C THR A 94 -9.42 46.49 9.99
N ILE A 95 -10.00 45.90 10.99
CA ILE A 95 -10.78 44.66 10.89
C ILE A 95 -12.15 44.95 10.28
N GLY A 96 -12.78 46.10 10.61
CA GLY A 96 -14.04 46.51 10.00
C GLY A 96 -14.00 46.72 8.48
N ARG A 97 -12.80 46.98 7.90
CA ARG A 97 -12.64 47.00 6.43
C ARG A 97 -12.65 45.62 5.84
N VAL A 98 -12.02 44.66 6.53
CA VAL A 98 -11.99 43.24 6.11
C VAL A 98 -13.38 42.59 6.29
N THR A 99 -14.06 42.86 7.42
CA THR A 99 -15.44 42.39 7.64
C THR A 99 -16.40 43.00 6.64
N GLY A 100 -16.27 44.32 6.34
CA GLY A 100 -17.10 44.96 5.32
C GLY A 100 -16.92 44.40 3.91
N TRP A 101 -15.70 43.99 3.54
CA TRP A 101 -15.47 43.28 2.28
C TRP A 101 -16.12 41.87 2.30
N PHE A 102 -16.04 41.20 3.44
CA PHE A 102 -16.68 39.88 3.63
C PHE A 102 -18.21 40.00 3.58
N ASP A 103 -18.80 41.02 4.21
CA ASP A 103 -20.24 41.31 4.17
C ASP A 103 -20.69 41.54 2.74
N HIS A 104 -19.97 42.39 1.97
CA HIS A 104 -20.29 42.64 0.55
C HIS A 104 -20.17 41.35 -0.30
N ALA A 105 -19.16 40.51 -0.04
CA ALA A 105 -19.00 39.23 -0.73
C ALA A 105 -20.16 38.25 -0.39
N THR A 106 -20.56 38.23 0.87
CA THR A 106 -21.66 37.41 1.35
C THR A 106 -23.01 37.88 0.79
N ASP A 107 -23.25 39.19 0.79
CA ASP A 107 -24.45 39.79 0.20
C ASP A 107 -24.54 39.54 -1.31
N ALA A 108 -23.42 39.69 -2.03
CA ALA A 108 -23.36 39.37 -3.45
C ALA A 108 -23.66 37.89 -3.73
N LEU A 109 -23.10 36.98 -2.91
CA LEU A 109 -23.36 35.55 -2.99
C LEU A 109 -24.83 35.23 -2.68
N ALA A 110 -25.41 35.87 -1.65
CA ALA A 110 -26.81 35.71 -1.29
C ALA A 110 -27.74 36.20 -2.41
N ALA A 111 -27.43 37.35 -3.04
CA ALA A 111 -28.19 37.85 -4.17
C ALA A 111 -28.08 36.93 -5.40
N PHE A 112 -26.91 36.36 -5.66
CA PHE A 112 -26.73 35.38 -6.73
C PHE A 112 -27.53 34.08 -6.43
N TYR A 113 -27.46 33.58 -5.21
CA TYR A 113 -28.22 32.41 -4.79
C TYR A 113 -29.74 32.63 -4.91
N GLN A 114 -30.25 33.76 -4.44
CA GLN A 114 -31.68 34.09 -4.56
C GLN A 114 -32.13 34.16 -6.03
N ARG A 115 -31.30 34.69 -6.93
CA ARG A 115 -31.58 34.74 -8.37
C ARG A 115 -31.65 33.32 -8.97
N LEU A 116 -30.67 32.49 -8.63
CA LEU A 116 -30.61 31.11 -9.07
C LEU A 116 -31.81 30.30 -8.56
N LEU A 117 -32.13 30.44 -7.27
CA LEU A 117 -33.26 29.77 -6.65
C LEU A 117 -34.60 30.20 -7.28
N ARG A 118 -34.78 31.48 -7.51
CA ARG A 118 -35.99 32.00 -8.19
C ARG A 118 -36.12 31.43 -9.59
N TRP A 119 -35.02 31.40 -10.35
CA TRP A 119 -35.02 30.79 -11.69
C TRP A 119 -35.36 29.29 -11.64
N SER A 120 -34.77 28.57 -10.72
CA SER A 120 -35.00 27.14 -10.52
C SER A 120 -36.47 26.83 -10.16
N LEU A 121 -37.06 27.61 -9.26
CA LEU A 121 -38.44 27.43 -8.84
C LEU A 121 -39.46 27.78 -9.93
N VAL A 122 -39.13 28.79 -10.76
CA VAL A 122 -39.99 29.17 -11.90
C VAL A 122 -39.88 28.12 -13.03
N HIS A 123 -38.68 27.54 -13.25
CA HIS A 123 -38.44 26.63 -14.36
C HIS A 123 -38.19 25.21 -13.88
N LYS A 124 -39.08 24.65 -13.06
CA LYS A 124 -38.95 23.34 -12.40
C LYS A 124 -38.55 22.21 -13.36
N LEU A 125 -39.21 22.11 -14.51
CA LEU A 125 -38.91 21.07 -15.51
C LEU A 125 -37.54 21.22 -16.16
N LYS A 126 -37.09 22.46 -16.42
CA LYS A 126 -35.75 22.69 -16.97
C LYS A 126 -34.68 22.37 -15.94
N THR A 127 -34.90 22.71 -14.68
CA THR A 127 -34.00 22.38 -13.57
C THR A 127 -33.89 20.87 -13.40
N LEU A 128 -35.03 20.16 -13.43
CA LEU A 128 -35.04 18.69 -13.34
C LEU A 128 -34.35 18.05 -14.55
N ALA A 129 -34.63 18.53 -15.76
CA ALA A 129 -33.97 18.05 -16.98
C ALA A 129 -32.45 18.29 -16.96
N LEU A 130 -32.00 19.45 -16.48
CA LEU A 130 -30.59 19.78 -16.31
C LEU A 130 -29.93 18.87 -15.29
N ALA A 131 -30.54 18.67 -14.13
CA ALA A 131 -30.04 17.77 -13.09
C ALA A 131 -29.92 16.32 -13.60
N LEU A 132 -30.97 15.84 -14.28
CA LEU A 132 -30.96 14.50 -14.87
C LEU A 132 -29.92 14.38 -15.99
N GLY A 133 -29.75 15.42 -16.81
CA GLY A 133 -28.73 15.46 -17.87
C GLY A 133 -27.30 15.40 -17.29
N ILE A 134 -27.01 16.17 -16.23
CA ILE A 134 -25.74 16.10 -15.53
C ILE A 134 -25.51 14.73 -14.89
N PHE A 135 -26.53 14.16 -14.27
CA PHE A 135 -26.46 12.81 -13.68
C PHE A 135 -26.14 11.75 -14.74
N VAL A 136 -26.86 11.73 -15.84
CA VAL A 136 -26.61 10.80 -16.95
C VAL A 136 -25.20 10.99 -17.52
N LEU A 137 -24.79 12.24 -17.74
CA LEU A 137 -23.42 12.53 -18.20
C LEU A 137 -22.37 12.02 -17.21
N SER A 138 -22.59 12.18 -15.91
CA SER A 138 -21.68 11.68 -14.87
C SER A 138 -21.55 10.15 -14.93
N VAL A 139 -22.66 9.42 -15.13
CA VAL A 139 -22.65 7.97 -15.26
C VAL A 139 -21.84 7.53 -16.49
N PHE A 140 -21.94 8.27 -17.61
CA PHE A 140 -21.14 7.98 -18.81
C PHE A 140 -19.65 8.27 -18.63
N LEU A 141 -19.27 9.15 -17.70
CA LEU A 141 -17.86 9.44 -17.37
C LEU A 141 -17.22 8.34 -16.51
N VAL A 142 -18.00 7.57 -15.74
CA VAL A 142 -17.47 6.54 -14.83
C VAL A 142 -16.59 5.51 -15.53
N PRO A 143 -16.95 4.95 -16.70
CA PRO A 143 -16.08 3.98 -17.39
C PRO A 143 -14.76 4.57 -17.93
N MET A 144 -14.69 5.90 -18.07
CA MET A 144 -13.47 6.59 -18.50
C MET A 144 -12.48 6.82 -17.35
N LEU A 145 -12.93 6.67 -16.11
CA LEU A 145 -12.08 6.76 -14.92
C LEU A 145 -11.40 5.41 -14.70
N GLY A 146 -10.08 5.42 -14.61
CA GLY A 146 -9.33 4.24 -14.19
C GLY A 146 -9.75 3.82 -12.79
N THR A 147 -9.93 2.53 -12.57
CA THR A 147 -10.25 1.97 -11.25
C THR A 147 -8.96 1.42 -10.63
N GLU A 148 -8.37 2.16 -9.72
CA GLU A 148 -7.23 1.72 -8.94
C GLU A 148 -7.56 1.89 -7.44
N PHE A 149 -7.17 0.92 -6.63
CA PHE A 149 -7.37 1.01 -5.17
C PHE A 149 -6.45 2.08 -4.56
N ALA A 150 -5.18 2.08 -4.98
CA ALA A 150 -4.21 3.11 -4.66
C ALA A 150 -3.51 3.55 -5.95
N PRO A 151 -3.43 4.84 -6.24
CA PRO A 151 -2.70 5.30 -7.41
C PRO A 151 -1.23 4.91 -7.29
N LYS A 152 -0.63 4.46 -8.40
CA LYS A 152 0.79 4.14 -8.45
C LYS A 152 1.58 5.41 -8.20
N ALA A 153 2.15 5.50 -7.01
CA ALA A 153 3.01 6.62 -6.64
C ALA A 153 4.45 6.30 -7.02
N ASP A 154 5.13 7.25 -7.62
CA ASP A 154 6.54 7.15 -7.93
C ASP A 154 7.37 7.56 -6.71
N PHE A 155 7.76 6.58 -5.90
CA PHE A 155 8.60 6.76 -4.71
C PHE A 155 10.10 6.85 -5.02
N SER A 156 10.49 6.90 -6.29
CA SER A 156 11.88 6.88 -6.74
C SER A 156 12.63 5.63 -6.26
N GLU A 157 11.95 4.50 -6.25
CA GLU A 157 12.52 3.20 -5.89
C GLU A 157 11.87 2.08 -6.71
N THR A 158 12.62 1.03 -6.92
CA THR A 158 12.15 -0.20 -7.57
C THR A 158 12.87 -1.40 -6.99
N MET A 159 12.35 -2.59 -7.23
CA MET A 159 12.92 -3.83 -6.72
C MET A 159 13.08 -4.81 -7.87
N VAL A 160 14.18 -5.54 -7.87
CA VAL A 160 14.46 -6.61 -8.84
C VAL A 160 14.62 -7.90 -8.05
N ASN A 161 13.70 -8.86 -8.26
CA ASN A 161 13.76 -10.18 -7.66
C ASN A 161 14.03 -11.21 -8.74
N PHE A 162 14.95 -12.12 -8.47
CA PHE A 162 15.28 -13.20 -9.39
C PHE A 162 15.81 -14.42 -8.61
N TYR A 163 15.88 -15.55 -9.29
CA TYR A 163 16.57 -16.74 -8.78
C TYR A 163 17.49 -17.32 -9.84
N VAL A 164 18.52 -18.04 -9.36
CA VAL A 164 19.42 -18.81 -10.17
C VAL A 164 18.96 -20.29 -10.23
N PRO A 165 19.50 -21.13 -11.15
CA PRO A 165 19.07 -22.52 -11.25
C PRO A 165 19.08 -23.26 -9.94
N VAL A 166 18.09 -24.12 -9.75
CA VAL A 166 17.94 -24.95 -8.54
C VAL A 166 19.18 -25.82 -8.34
N GLY A 167 19.74 -25.82 -7.14
CA GLY A 167 20.99 -26.51 -6.81
C GLY A 167 22.24 -25.61 -6.82
N ALA A 168 22.14 -24.39 -7.31
CA ALA A 168 23.28 -23.45 -7.28
C ALA A 168 23.75 -23.17 -5.84
N SER A 169 25.04 -22.90 -5.68
CA SER A 169 25.64 -22.50 -4.43
C SER A 169 25.35 -21.01 -4.14
N ILE A 170 25.58 -20.56 -2.91
CA ILE A 170 25.40 -19.16 -2.53
C ILE A 170 26.40 -18.26 -3.27
N GLU A 171 27.62 -18.75 -3.50
CA GLU A 171 28.68 -18.06 -4.23
C GLU A 171 28.29 -17.86 -5.70
N ALA A 172 27.65 -18.88 -6.32
CA ALA A 172 27.13 -18.75 -7.68
C ALA A 172 25.99 -17.71 -7.76
N THR A 173 25.14 -17.67 -6.74
CA THR A 173 24.07 -16.65 -6.63
C THR A 173 24.68 -15.26 -6.45
N GLU A 174 25.69 -15.13 -5.60
CA GLU A 174 26.39 -13.86 -5.39
C GLU A 174 27.04 -13.35 -6.67
N MET A 175 27.73 -14.22 -7.41
CA MET A 175 28.35 -13.87 -8.69
C MET A 175 27.31 -13.34 -9.69
N LYS A 176 26.15 -14.02 -9.78
CA LYS A 176 25.04 -13.57 -10.63
C LYS A 176 24.41 -12.27 -10.14
N THR A 177 24.29 -12.11 -8.84
CA THR A 177 23.77 -10.87 -8.23
C THR A 177 24.67 -9.69 -8.55
N ARG A 178 25.99 -9.84 -8.47
CA ARG A 178 26.96 -8.80 -8.86
C ARG A 178 26.87 -8.46 -10.35
N GLN A 179 26.63 -9.45 -11.21
CA GLN A 179 26.44 -9.23 -12.65
C GLN A 179 25.16 -8.43 -12.92
N VAL A 180 24.03 -8.79 -12.28
CA VAL A 180 22.77 -8.07 -12.37
C VAL A 180 22.91 -6.64 -11.84
N GLU A 181 23.57 -6.47 -10.70
CA GLU A 181 23.81 -5.17 -10.08
C GLU A 181 24.65 -4.25 -10.98
N ALA A 182 25.65 -4.80 -11.64
CA ALA A 182 26.48 -4.02 -12.60
C ALA A 182 25.61 -3.45 -13.73
N VAL A 183 24.74 -4.28 -14.33
CA VAL A 183 23.81 -3.84 -15.38
C VAL A 183 22.84 -2.75 -14.85
N ILE A 184 22.31 -2.91 -13.64
CA ILE A 184 21.42 -1.91 -13.03
C ILE A 184 22.13 -0.57 -12.83
N ARG A 185 23.39 -0.60 -12.37
CA ARG A 185 24.20 0.60 -12.11
C ARG A 185 24.67 1.34 -13.36
N GLU A 186 24.60 0.72 -14.53
CA GLU A 186 24.85 1.41 -15.80
C GLU A 186 23.76 2.43 -16.16
N MET A 187 22.58 2.34 -15.54
CA MET A 187 21.51 3.29 -15.76
C MET A 187 21.76 4.61 -15.02
N PRO A 188 21.74 5.75 -15.72
CA PRO A 188 22.08 7.06 -15.13
C PRO A 188 21.09 7.52 -14.04
N GLU A 189 19.87 6.98 -14.04
CA GLU A 189 18.86 7.30 -13.04
C GLU A 189 19.02 6.55 -11.72
N VAL A 190 19.93 5.57 -11.64
CA VAL A 190 20.17 4.77 -10.44
C VAL A 190 21.14 5.51 -9.51
N ARG A 191 20.68 5.74 -8.27
CA ARG A 191 21.46 6.40 -7.24
C ARG A 191 22.32 5.41 -6.46
N TYR A 192 21.71 4.32 -6.00
CA TYR A 192 22.40 3.21 -5.33
C TYR A 192 21.55 1.94 -5.36
N THR A 193 22.19 0.82 -5.09
CA THR A 193 21.58 -0.51 -5.01
C THR A 193 21.91 -1.16 -3.67
N LEU A 194 21.00 -1.98 -3.18
CA LEU A 194 21.19 -2.86 -2.02
C LEU A 194 20.79 -4.27 -2.41
N SER A 195 21.79 -5.16 -2.50
CA SER A 195 21.58 -6.56 -2.89
C SER A 195 21.52 -7.47 -1.68
N THR A 196 20.52 -8.34 -1.63
CA THR A 196 20.34 -9.32 -0.58
C THR A 196 20.12 -10.71 -1.17
N ILE A 197 20.69 -11.73 -0.54
CA ILE A 197 20.54 -13.14 -0.93
C ILE A 197 19.91 -13.89 0.24
N ASN A 198 19.06 -14.89 -0.04
CA ASN A 198 18.39 -15.71 0.95
C ASN A 198 17.40 -14.92 1.84
N THR A 199 16.77 -13.90 1.28
CA THR A 199 15.79 -13.05 1.96
C THR A 199 14.50 -12.94 1.15
N GLY A 200 13.44 -12.47 1.80
CA GLY A 200 12.13 -12.30 1.20
C GLY A 200 11.16 -13.43 1.53
N THR A 201 10.03 -13.47 0.83
CA THR A 201 8.98 -14.49 1.05
C THR A 201 9.39 -15.88 0.63
N THR A 202 10.33 -15.99 -0.33
CA THR A 202 10.89 -17.27 -0.78
C THR A 202 12.33 -17.36 -0.29
N GLN A 203 12.52 -17.91 0.89
CA GLN A 203 13.85 -18.09 1.47
C GLN A 203 14.61 -19.21 0.76
N GLY A 204 15.87 -19.00 0.53
CA GLY A 204 16.78 -19.99 -0.05
C GLY A 204 17.98 -19.35 -0.74
N LYS A 205 19.12 -20.05 -0.71
CA LYS A 205 20.40 -19.55 -1.23
C LYS A 205 20.42 -19.23 -2.73
N ILE A 206 19.40 -19.63 -3.48
CA ILE A 206 19.27 -19.36 -4.91
C ILE A 206 18.50 -18.09 -5.23
N TYR A 207 17.84 -17.47 -4.24
CA TYR A 207 17.03 -16.28 -4.43
C TYR A 207 17.80 -15.02 -4.07
N ALA A 208 17.72 -14.03 -4.94
CA ALA A 208 18.30 -12.72 -4.75
C ALA A 208 17.26 -11.61 -4.97
N SER A 209 17.39 -10.55 -4.20
CA SER A 209 16.59 -9.35 -4.29
C SER A 209 17.53 -8.14 -4.31
N ILE A 210 17.32 -7.25 -5.24
CA ILE A 210 18.07 -5.99 -5.38
C ILE A 210 17.10 -4.84 -5.24
N TYR A 211 17.22 -4.13 -4.15
CA TYR A 211 16.58 -2.83 -3.99
C TYR A 211 17.35 -1.78 -4.77
N VAL A 212 16.64 -1.00 -5.57
CA VAL A 212 17.22 0.03 -6.43
C VAL A 212 16.62 1.38 -6.06
N ARG A 213 17.43 2.26 -5.51
CA ARG A 213 17.07 3.66 -5.31
C ARG A 213 17.40 4.46 -6.55
N LEU A 214 16.38 5.13 -7.07
CA LEU A 214 16.50 6.04 -8.21
C LEU A 214 16.77 7.47 -7.74
N LEU A 215 17.21 8.32 -8.66
CA LEU A 215 17.23 9.77 -8.48
C LEU A 215 15.82 10.27 -8.20
N ASP A 216 15.69 11.41 -7.54
CA ASP A 216 14.40 12.01 -7.26
C ASP A 216 13.64 12.29 -8.56
N ARG A 217 12.29 12.23 -8.51
CA ARG A 217 11.45 12.36 -9.71
C ARG A 217 11.74 13.61 -10.54
N LYS A 218 12.12 14.71 -9.89
CA LYS A 218 12.49 15.98 -10.52
C LYS A 218 13.82 15.94 -11.28
N ASP A 219 14.71 15.00 -10.93
CA ASP A 219 16.07 14.91 -11.45
C ASP A 219 16.20 13.81 -12.53
N ARG A 220 15.09 13.19 -12.96
CA ARG A 220 15.04 12.17 -14.00
C ARG A 220 13.84 12.35 -14.93
N GLN A 221 13.97 11.89 -16.16
CA GLN A 221 12.91 11.98 -17.18
C GLN A 221 11.97 10.78 -17.11
N ARG A 222 12.53 9.55 -17.01
CA ARG A 222 11.76 8.31 -17.00
C ARG A 222 11.09 8.05 -15.64
N GLY A 223 9.82 7.63 -15.67
CA GLY A 223 9.09 7.14 -14.48
C GLY A 223 9.60 5.76 -14.02
N VAL A 224 9.19 5.34 -12.80
CA VAL A 224 9.56 4.01 -12.26
C VAL A 224 9.08 2.89 -13.16
N ASP A 225 7.89 2.99 -13.74
CA ASP A 225 7.35 1.96 -14.64
C ASP A 225 8.17 1.84 -15.94
N GLU A 226 8.57 2.96 -16.54
CA GLU A 226 9.43 2.98 -17.73
C GLU A 226 10.81 2.41 -17.42
N MET A 227 11.38 2.76 -16.28
CA MET A 227 12.63 2.21 -15.78
C MET A 227 12.54 0.70 -15.56
N SER A 228 11.45 0.25 -14.95
CA SER A 228 11.20 -1.18 -14.69
C SER A 228 11.06 -1.97 -15.99
N ALA A 229 10.43 -1.38 -17.01
CA ALA A 229 10.33 -2.00 -18.34
C ALA A 229 11.71 -2.11 -19.00
N ALA A 230 12.52 -1.05 -18.97
CA ALA A 230 13.89 -1.05 -19.51
C ALA A 230 14.79 -2.06 -18.77
N LEU A 231 14.68 -2.14 -17.45
CA LEU A 231 15.41 -3.13 -16.64
C LEU A 231 15.02 -4.56 -17.02
N ARG A 232 13.74 -4.87 -17.20
CA ARG A 232 13.32 -6.22 -17.65
C ARG A 232 13.99 -6.63 -18.94
N GLU A 233 14.07 -5.72 -19.90
CA GLU A 233 14.65 -6.02 -21.20
C GLU A 233 16.14 -6.29 -21.11
N GLN A 234 16.88 -5.48 -20.34
CA GLN A 234 18.32 -5.69 -20.13
C GLN A 234 18.61 -6.96 -19.34
N LEU A 235 17.80 -7.28 -18.32
CA LEU A 235 18.00 -8.45 -17.49
C LEU A 235 17.68 -9.77 -18.21
N ARG A 236 16.84 -9.75 -19.23
CA ARG A 236 16.59 -10.92 -20.09
C ARG A 236 17.83 -11.40 -20.83
N ALA A 237 18.77 -10.51 -21.10
CA ALA A 237 20.03 -10.84 -21.76
C ALA A 237 21.02 -11.59 -20.87
N ILE A 238 20.81 -11.63 -19.55
CA ILE A 238 21.70 -12.30 -18.60
C ILE A 238 21.35 -13.79 -18.49
N PRO A 239 22.22 -14.71 -18.96
CA PRO A 239 21.94 -16.13 -18.89
C PRO A 239 22.05 -16.66 -17.44
N GLY A 240 21.26 -17.66 -17.11
CA GLY A 240 21.31 -18.36 -15.82
C GLY A 240 20.66 -17.61 -14.66
N ILE A 241 19.79 -16.65 -14.96
CA ILE A 241 18.87 -16.06 -13.99
C ILE A 241 17.42 -16.19 -14.49
N THR A 242 16.49 -16.25 -13.57
CA THR A 242 15.05 -16.13 -13.86
C THR A 242 14.50 -14.97 -13.06
N VAL A 243 14.16 -13.89 -13.77
CA VAL A 243 13.57 -12.69 -13.13
C VAL A 243 12.12 -12.99 -12.76
N THR A 244 11.76 -12.75 -11.52
CA THR A 244 10.43 -13.01 -10.97
C THR A 244 9.64 -11.74 -10.72
N HIS A 245 10.33 -10.61 -10.54
CA HIS A 245 9.69 -9.32 -10.33
C HIS A 245 10.65 -8.17 -10.66
N VAL A 246 10.15 -7.16 -11.36
CA VAL A 246 10.80 -5.86 -11.52
C VAL A 246 9.73 -4.79 -11.34
N GLY A 247 9.88 -3.96 -10.34
CA GLY A 247 8.90 -2.89 -10.05
C GLY A 247 8.78 -2.61 -8.57
N LEU A 248 7.89 -1.70 -8.23
CA LEU A 248 7.48 -1.49 -6.85
C LEU A 248 6.65 -2.69 -6.36
N LEU A 249 6.86 -3.04 -5.11
CA LEU A 249 5.96 -3.96 -4.42
C LEU A 249 4.64 -3.22 -4.14
N ASP A 250 3.53 -3.93 -4.24
CA ASP A 250 2.23 -3.35 -3.88
C ASP A 250 2.21 -3.05 -2.37
N PRO A 251 2.04 -1.77 -1.97
CA PRO A 251 2.05 -1.40 -0.56
C PRO A 251 0.85 -1.95 0.23
N VAL A 252 -0.18 -2.46 -0.46
CA VAL A 252 -1.47 -2.83 0.17
C VAL A 252 -1.63 -4.32 0.43
N GLY A 253 -0.74 -5.17 -0.04
CA GLY A 253 -0.91 -6.57 0.37
C GLY A 253 -0.41 -7.67 -0.53
N GLY A 254 0.34 -7.37 -1.56
CA GLY A 254 0.90 -8.41 -2.40
C GLY A 254 2.23 -8.00 -2.99
N GLN A 255 3.08 -8.97 -3.28
CA GLN A 255 4.28 -8.72 -4.06
C GLN A 255 3.96 -8.51 -5.54
N LYS A 256 2.78 -8.95 -5.98
CA LYS A 256 2.32 -8.89 -7.37
C LYS A 256 0.87 -8.39 -7.43
N GLN A 257 0.54 -7.69 -8.50
CA GLN A 257 -0.81 -7.14 -8.69
C GLN A 257 -1.87 -8.22 -8.90
N ILE A 258 -1.47 -9.36 -9.45
CA ILE A 258 -2.34 -10.52 -9.66
C ILE A 258 -1.68 -11.72 -8.99
N GLU A 259 -2.37 -12.29 -8.02
CA GLU A 259 -1.97 -13.51 -7.35
C GLU A 259 -3.18 -14.44 -7.22
N PHE A 260 -3.01 -15.70 -7.58
CA PHE A 260 -4.04 -16.71 -7.40
C PHE A 260 -3.44 -18.03 -6.93
N SER A 261 -4.21 -18.79 -6.20
CA SER A 261 -3.80 -20.06 -5.60
C SER A 261 -4.56 -21.21 -6.26
N LEU A 262 -3.83 -22.23 -6.68
CA LEU A 262 -4.38 -23.52 -7.09
C LEU A 262 -4.38 -24.46 -5.90
N GLN A 263 -5.52 -25.07 -5.58
CA GLN A 263 -5.69 -25.95 -4.45
C GLN A 263 -6.18 -27.32 -4.90
N GLY A 264 -5.66 -28.37 -4.33
CA GLY A 264 -6.05 -29.74 -4.61
C GLY A 264 -5.31 -30.74 -3.71
N PRO A 265 -5.78 -32.00 -3.65
CA PRO A 265 -5.19 -33.03 -2.79
C PRO A 265 -3.91 -33.65 -3.37
N ASP A 266 -3.69 -33.56 -4.70
CA ASP A 266 -2.56 -34.19 -5.38
C ASP A 266 -1.53 -33.14 -5.81
N GLN A 267 -0.35 -33.22 -5.22
CA GLN A 267 0.76 -32.30 -5.49
C GLN A 267 1.33 -32.44 -6.92
N GLN A 268 1.35 -33.65 -7.47
CA GLN A 268 1.88 -33.88 -8.82
C GLN A 268 0.94 -33.30 -9.86
N GLU A 269 -0.36 -33.49 -9.68
CA GLU A 269 -1.39 -32.92 -10.56
C GLU A 269 -1.42 -31.38 -10.45
N LEU A 270 -1.28 -30.84 -9.25
CA LEU A 270 -1.15 -29.37 -9.06
C LEU A 270 0.07 -28.82 -9.80
N ALA A 271 1.22 -29.50 -9.71
CA ALA A 271 2.42 -29.09 -10.43
C ALA A 271 2.24 -29.17 -11.96
N ARG A 272 1.53 -30.19 -12.48
CA ARG A 272 1.20 -30.33 -13.89
C ARG A 272 0.29 -29.20 -14.35
N LEU A 273 -0.81 -28.96 -13.63
CA LEU A 273 -1.77 -27.91 -13.95
C LEU A 273 -1.15 -26.52 -13.87
N THR A 274 -0.30 -26.27 -12.87
CA THR A 274 0.41 -25.00 -12.74
C THR A 274 1.27 -24.72 -13.97
N ARG A 275 2.01 -25.72 -14.47
CA ARG A 275 2.82 -25.57 -15.68
C ARG A 275 1.96 -25.30 -16.92
N GLU A 276 0.85 -26.04 -17.05
CA GLU A 276 -0.09 -25.88 -18.17
C GLU A 276 -0.72 -24.48 -18.18
N ILE A 277 -1.23 -24.01 -17.03
CA ILE A 277 -1.80 -22.65 -16.89
C ILE A 277 -0.74 -21.60 -17.18
N SER A 278 0.46 -21.74 -16.58
CA SER A 278 1.54 -20.78 -16.81
C SER A 278 1.94 -20.70 -18.29
N ALA A 279 1.92 -21.81 -19.03
CA ALA A 279 2.18 -21.80 -20.45
C ALA A 279 1.09 -21.07 -21.25
N LYS A 280 -0.19 -21.25 -20.88
CA LYS A 280 -1.33 -20.61 -21.57
C LYS A 280 -1.40 -19.09 -21.33
N ILE A 281 -1.03 -18.63 -20.13
CA ILE A 281 -1.15 -17.21 -19.77
C ILE A 281 0.10 -16.40 -20.07
N ARG A 282 1.22 -17.04 -20.37
CA ARG A 282 2.53 -16.37 -20.60
C ARG A 282 2.50 -15.30 -21.69
N ASP A 283 1.73 -15.57 -22.76
CA ASP A 283 1.70 -14.74 -23.95
C ASP A 283 0.56 -13.71 -23.94
N ILE A 284 -0.12 -13.55 -22.80
CA ILE A 284 -1.17 -12.53 -22.65
C ILE A 284 -0.51 -11.15 -22.67
N PRO A 285 -0.93 -10.25 -23.59
CA PRO A 285 -0.38 -8.90 -23.67
C PRO A 285 -0.54 -8.14 -22.33
N GLY A 286 0.54 -7.53 -21.87
CA GLY A 286 0.56 -6.78 -20.61
C GLY A 286 0.88 -7.63 -19.37
N LEU A 287 0.91 -8.96 -19.47
CA LEU A 287 1.37 -9.82 -18.37
C LEU A 287 2.89 -9.89 -18.36
N VAL A 288 3.49 -9.49 -17.25
CA VAL A 288 4.95 -9.54 -17.04
C VAL A 288 5.27 -10.24 -15.73
N ASP A 289 6.52 -10.68 -15.57
CA ASP A 289 7.06 -11.23 -14.33
C ASP A 289 6.22 -12.42 -13.79
N LEU A 290 5.78 -13.30 -14.69
CA LEU A 290 5.05 -14.51 -14.33
C LEU A 290 5.96 -15.45 -13.53
N ASP A 291 5.53 -15.78 -12.31
CA ASP A 291 6.24 -16.72 -11.43
C ASP A 291 5.24 -17.68 -10.76
N SER A 292 5.76 -18.78 -10.28
CA SER A 292 5.01 -19.83 -9.59
C SER A 292 5.81 -20.34 -8.40
N SER A 293 5.11 -20.77 -7.35
CA SER A 293 5.72 -21.48 -6.21
C SER A 293 6.25 -22.88 -6.60
N VAL A 294 5.74 -23.45 -7.69
CA VAL A 294 6.25 -24.71 -8.23
C VAL A 294 7.56 -24.46 -8.96
N LYS A 295 8.67 -24.85 -8.36
CA LYS A 295 10.02 -24.77 -8.96
C LYS A 295 10.43 -26.15 -9.49
N PRO A 296 11.42 -26.20 -10.41
CA PRO A 296 12.01 -27.47 -10.83
C PRO A 296 12.51 -28.30 -9.64
N ASP A 297 12.46 -29.62 -9.77
CA ASP A 297 12.94 -30.53 -8.73
C ASP A 297 14.41 -30.27 -8.43
N LYS A 298 14.71 -30.23 -7.13
CA LYS A 298 16.10 -30.08 -6.68
C LYS A 298 16.79 -31.43 -6.81
N PRO A 299 17.92 -31.50 -7.53
CA PRO A 299 18.69 -32.76 -7.55
C PRO A 299 19.16 -33.09 -6.13
N VAL A 300 18.92 -34.31 -5.72
CA VAL A 300 19.30 -34.86 -4.41
C VAL A 300 20.12 -36.09 -4.60
N ILE A 301 21.12 -36.29 -3.74
CA ILE A 301 21.86 -37.56 -3.64
C ILE A 301 21.15 -38.39 -2.60
N ALA A 302 20.58 -39.51 -3.02
CA ALA A 302 20.02 -40.50 -2.11
C ALA A 302 21.12 -41.48 -1.69
N LEU A 303 21.30 -41.65 -0.39
CA LEU A 303 22.22 -42.65 0.16
C LEU A 303 21.41 -43.86 0.57
N ASP A 304 21.62 -44.99 -0.13
CA ASP A 304 21.00 -46.23 0.19
C ASP A 304 21.95 -47.11 1.02
N VAL A 305 21.54 -47.41 2.24
CA VAL A 305 22.35 -48.13 3.20
C VAL A 305 22.11 -49.63 3.03
N ARG A 306 23.18 -50.40 2.75
CA ARG A 306 23.16 -51.88 2.76
C ARG A 306 23.03 -52.36 4.19
N ARG A 307 21.80 -52.59 4.63
CA ARG A 307 21.46 -52.90 6.03
C ARG A 307 22.11 -54.14 6.57
N ASP A 308 22.22 -55.19 5.74
CA ASP A 308 22.84 -56.47 6.11
C ASP A 308 24.32 -56.29 6.41
N ALA A 309 25.06 -55.65 5.52
CA ALA A 309 26.48 -55.35 5.72
C ALA A 309 26.73 -54.40 6.90
N ALA A 310 25.83 -53.46 7.16
CA ALA A 310 25.92 -52.59 8.33
C ALA A 310 25.71 -53.35 9.62
N SER A 311 24.75 -54.28 9.64
CA SER A 311 24.46 -55.15 10.79
C SER A 311 25.65 -56.07 11.12
N ASP A 312 26.29 -56.66 10.09
CA ASP A 312 27.47 -57.51 10.26
C ASP A 312 28.66 -56.75 10.88
N LEU A 313 28.74 -55.47 10.62
CA LEU A 313 29.75 -54.57 11.21
C LEU A 313 29.31 -53.97 12.56
N GLY A 314 28.15 -54.32 13.09
CA GLY A 314 27.61 -53.80 14.34
C GLY A 314 27.18 -52.32 14.24
N LEU A 315 26.95 -51.75 13.03
CA LEU A 315 26.57 -50.39 12.80
C LEU A 315 25.06 -50.25 12.64
N SER A 316 24.44 -49.40 13.43
CA SER A 316 23.03 -49.08 13.27
C SER A 316 22.84 -48.02 12.18
N VAL A 317 21.71 -48.06 11.46
CA VAL A 317 21.33 -47.03 10.46
C VAL A 317 21.29 -45.64 11.10
N MET A 318 20.88 -45.53 12.36
CA MET A 318 20.82 -44.29 13.11
C MET A 318 22.21 -43.72 13.35
N SER A 319 23.18 -44.54 13.80
CA SER A 319 24.55 -44.06 14.07
C SER A 319 25.24 -43.61 12.78
N MET A 320 25.01 -44.31 11.67
CA MET A 320 25.52 -43.91 10.35
C MET A 320 24.89 -42.59 9.86
N ALA A 321 23.57 -42.44 9.98
CA ALA A 321 22.88 -41.25 9.60
C ALA A 321 23.36 -40.02 10.41
N GLN A 322 23.59 -40.20 11.72
CA GLN A 322 24.08 -39.15 12.60
C GLN A 322 25.53 -38.75 12.28
N SER A 323 26.39 -39.72 12.01
CA SER A 323 27.76 -39.48 11.58
C SER A 323 27.82 -38.75 10.24
N LEU A 324 27.05 -39.20 9.25
CA LEU A 324 26.95 -38.52 7.95
C LEU A 324 26.40 -37.09 8.06
N ARG A 325 25.38 -36.90 8.89
CA ARG A 325 24.83 -35.59 9.15
C ARG A 325 25.90 -34.65 9.71
N THR A 326 26.63 -35.08 10.73
CA THR A 326 27.71 -34.29 11.35
C THR A 326 28.80 -33.98 10.34
N LEU A 327 29.22 -34.97 9.56
CA LEU A 327 30.32 -34.81 8.59
C LEU A 327 29.93 -33.89 7.40
N ILE A 328 28.71 -34.04 6.86
CA ILE A 328 28.29 -33.37 5.64
C ILE A 328 27.62 -32.01 5.96
N ALA A 329 26.58 -32.01 6.81
CA ALA A 329 25.83 -30.82 7.16
C ALA A 329 26.51 -29.95 8.21
N GLY A 330 27.26 -30.60 9.11
CA GLY A 330 27.83 -30.00 10.29
C GLY A 330 26.95 -30.12 11.52
N GLN A 331 27.59 -30.00 12.67
CA GLN A 331 26.92 -29.95 13.98
C GLN A 331 27.52 -28.85 14.82
N THR A 332 26.67 -28.03 15.41
CA THR A 332 27.09 -27.05 16.40
C THR A 332 27.49 -27.78 17.68
N VAL A 333 28.76 -27.71 18.07
CA VAL A 333 29.33 -28.39 19.24
C VAL A 333 29.49 -27.47 20.43
N GLY A 334 29.28 -26.18 20.26
CA GLY A 334 29.38 -25.15 21.30
C GLY A 334 29.35 -23.77 20.71
N ASN A 335 29.51 -22.78 21.57
CA ASN A 335 29.52 -21.39 21.22
C ASN A 335 30.82 -20.74 21.66
N TRP A 336 31.35 -19.85 20.85
CA TRP A 336 32.50 -19.02 21.16
C TRP A 336 32.04 -17.56 21.36
N SER A 337 32.39 -16.99 22.52
CA SER A 337 32.13 -15.58 22.80
C SER A 337 33.34 -14.75 22.39
N ALA A 338 33.12 -13.86 21.43
CA ALA A 338 34.13 -12.94 20.93
C ALA A 338 34.37 -11.78 21.90
N PRO A 339 35.53 -11.07 21.81
CA PRO A 339 35.83 -9.93 22.67
C PRO A 339 34.83 -8.77 22.59
N ASP A 340 34.04 -8.71 21.52
CA ASP A 340 32.96 -7.74 21.29
C ASP A 340 31.61 -8.14 21.91
N ASN A 341 31.59 -9.16 22.78
CA ASN A 341 30.40 -9.76 23.39
C ASN A 341 29.43 -10.43 22.40
N GLN A 342 29.82 -10.65 21.17
CA GLN A 342 29.02 -11.46 20.24
C GLN A 342 29.33 -12.95 20.42
N THR A 343 28.30 -13.76 20.31
CA THR A 343 28.40 -15.22 20.44
C THR A 343 28.29 -15.86 19.06
N TYR A 344 29.26 -16.68 18.71
CA TYR A 344 29.32 -17.41 17.44
C TYR A 344 29.22 -18.91 17.67
N ASP A 345 28.41 -19.59 16.86
CA ASP A 345 28.29 -21.03 16.88
C ASP A 345 29.57 -21.70 16.34
N VAL A 346 30.12 -22.62 17.11
CA VAL A 346 31.23 -23.47 16.66
C VAL A 346 30.65 -24.70 15.98
N ASN A 347 30.80 -24.76 14.66
CA ASN A 347 30.26 -25.84 13.84
C ASN A 347 31.38 -26.77 13.35
N VAL A 348 31.26 -28.06 13.62
CA VAL A 348 32.19 -29.08 13.17
C VAL A 348 31.64 -29.82 11.96
N ARG A 349 32.41 -29.86 10.87
CA ARG A 349 32.06 -30.55 9.62
C ARG A 349 33.31 -30.94 8.85
N LEU A 350 33.17 -31.79 7.83
CA LEU A 350 34.28 -32.08 6.90
C LEU A 350 34.74 -30.82 6.17
N ALA A 351 36.04 -30.77 5.88
CA ALA A 351 36.60 -29.74 5.03
C ALA A 351 35.91 -29.69 3.63
N PRO A 352 35.85 -28.52 2.99
CA PRO A 352 35.15 -28.39 1.70
C PRO A 352 35.62 -29.43 0.66
N ASP A 353 36.91 -29.64 0.53
CA ASP A 353 37.49 -30.57 -0.47
C ASP A 353 37.05 -32.01 -0.25
N ALA A 354 36.96 -32.46 1.01
CA ALA A 354 36.49 -33.79 1.35
C ALA A 354 34.99 -34.00 1.10
N ARG A 355 34.19 -32.91 1.14
CA ARG A 355 32.74 -32.95 0.84
C ARG A 355 32.47 -32.92 -0.67
N ASN A 356 33.30 -32.23 -1.45
CA ASN A 356 33.16 -32.15 -2.89
C ASN A 356 33.59 -33.45 -3.60
N ALA A 357 34.38 -34.30 -2.94
CA ALA A 357 34.74 -35.62 -3.43
C ALA A 357 33.58 -36.64 -3.44
N LEU A 358 32.39 -36.26 -2.93
CA LEU A 358 31.16 -37.05 -3.02
C LEU A 358 30.37 -36.78 -4.31
N GLN A 359 30.91 -35.93 -5.20
CA GLN A 359 30.40 -35.72 -6.55
C GLN A 359 31.14 -36.67 -7.51
#